data_222b0a4c185ebbcadd33ce0bea437d28
#
_entry.id   222b0a4c185ebbcadd33ce0bea437d28
#
_cell.length_a   1.000
_cell.length_b   1.000
_cell.length_c   1.000
_cell.angle_alpha   90.00
_cell.angle_beta   90.00
_cell.angle_gamma   90.00
#
_symmetry.space_group_name_H-M   'P 1'
#
loop_
_entity.id
_entity.type
_entity.pdbx_description
1 polymer ?
#
loop_
_entity_poly.entity_id
_entity_poly.type
_entity_poly.pdbx_seq_one_letter_code
_entity_poly.pdbx_strand_id
1 'polypeptide(L)'
;MIQFHIFPGGVKRIVTFSYDDGNRRDAWLVDLFNRYKVKGTFHLNAANYLEKTEDELSAIRRLYAGHEIACHTVHHGWLNKMPPATRVREVLEDRMVLEKLSGTPVVGMSYPSGAYDKETEACLAACGIVYSRTTNNGGFSIPEDFLAWHPTAHHSE
;
A
#
# COMPACT_ATOMS: atom_id res chain seq x y z
N MET A 1 -22.18 -6.48 -25.05
CA MET A 1 -22.10 -5.64 -23.84
C MET A 1 -20.86 -6.09 -23.06
N ILE A 2 -19.88 -5.22 -22.88
CA ILE A 2 -18.66 -5.54 -22.10
C ILE A 2 -19.04 -5.40 -20.63
N GLN A 3 -18.99 -6.49 -19.85
CA GLN A 3 -19.23 -6.43 -18.39
C GLN A 3 -17.91 -6.14 -17.69
N PHE A 4 -17.75 -4.92 -17.18
CA PHE A 4 -16.58 -4.48 -16.40
C PHE A 4 -16.62 -4.88 -14.91
N HIS A 5 -17.58 -5.73 -14.49
CA HIS A 5 -17.77 -6.12 -13.08
C HIS A 5 -17.31 -7.55 -12.79
N ILE A 6 -16.39 -8.08 -13.60
CA ILE A 6 -15.85 -9.42 -13.42
C ILE A 6 -14.32 -9.31 -13.23
N PHE A 7 -13.85 -9.80 -12.10
CA PHE A 7 -12.42 -9.89 -11.80
C PHE A 7 -11.75 -10.99 -12.64
N PRO A 8 -10.41 -11.00 -12.74
CA PRO A 8 -9.69 -12.06 -13.46
C PRO A 8 -10.17 -13.46 -13.06
N GLY A 9 -10.33 -14.34 -14.04
CA GLY A 9 -10.88 -15.68 -13.83
C GLY A 9 -12.41 -15.78 -13.74
N GLY A 10 -13.14 -14.69 -14.06
CA GLY A 10 -14.62 -14.67 -14.02
C GLY A 10 -15.21 -14.59 -12.63
N VAL A 11 -14.40 -14.26 -11.62
CA VAL A 11 -14.84 -14.13 -10.22
C VAL A 11 -15.64 -12.86 -10.03
N LYS A 12 -16.80 -12.95 -9.38
CA LYS A 12 -17.72 -11.81 -9.15
C LYS A 12 -17.42 -11.04 -7.87
N ARG A 13 -16.66 -11.61 -6.94
CA ARG A 13 -16.33 -11.01 -5.64
C ARG A 13 -14.90 -11.38 -5.27
N ILE A 14 -14.15 -10.43 -4.78
CA ILE A 14 -12.82 -10.65 -4.18
C ILE A 14 -12.76 -9.99 -2.82
N VAL A 15 -11.89 -10.50 -1.97
CA VAL A 15 -11.51 -9.88 -0.69
C VAL A 15 -10.03 -9.55 -0.79
N THR A 16 -9.66 -8.33 -0.43
CA THR A 16 -8.29 -7.87 -0.30
C THR A 16 -8.03 -7.48 1.15
N PHE A 17 -6.82 -7.69 1.60
CA PHE A 17 -6.37 -7.31 2.93
C PHE A 17 -5.24 -6.29 2.80
N SER A 18 -5.32 -5.20 3.57
CA SER A 18 -4.40 -4.07 3.47
C SER A 18 -4.04 -3.59 4.87
N TYR A 19 -2.73 -3.57 5.19
CA TYR A 19 -2.19 -3.22 6.50
C TYR A 19 -1.03 -2.24 6.35
N ASP A 20 -0.85 -1.38 7.35
CA ASP A 20 0.06 -0.25 7.31
C ASP A 20 1.21 -0.38 8.33
N ASP A 21 2.22 0.48 8.17
CA ASP A 21 3.34 0.77 9.06
C ASP A 21 4.47 -0.26 9.14
N GLY A 22 4.28 -1.49 8.67
CA GLY A 22 5.33 -2.50 8.74
C GLY A 22 5.70 -2.86 10.19
N ASN A 23 4.71 -3.07 11.05
CA ASN A 23 4.94 -3.29 12.46
C ASN A 23 5.25 -4.76 12.81
N ARG A 24 5.73 -5.00 14.05
CA ARG A 24 6.13 -6.35 14.51
C ARG A 24 5.01 -7.40 14.46
N ARG A 25 3.75 -7.01 14.37
CA ARG A 25 2.60 -7.94 14.28
C ARG A 25 2.43 -8.51 12.88
N ASP A 26 3.07 -7.92 11.87
CA ASP A 26 3.00 -8.40 10.49
C ASP A 26 3.51 -9.83 10.36
N ALA A 27 4.51 -10.23 11.14
CA ALA A 27 5.01 -11.60 11.13
C ALA A 27 3.91 -12.63 11.49
N TRP A 28 3.10 -12.34 12.50
CA TRP A 28 1.94 -13.16 12.87
C TRP A 28 0.85 -13.14 11.80
N LEU A 29 0.58 -11.96 11.24
CA LEU A 29 -0.44 -11.78 10.22
C LEU A 29 -0.08 -12.48 8.91
N VAL A 30 1.18 -12.37 8.49
CA VAL A 30 1.72 -13.10 7.33
C VAL A 30 1.63 -14.61 7.52
N ASP A 31 2.00 -15.13 8.70
CA ASP A 31 1.84 -16.57 9.00
C ASP A 31 0.37 -17.00 8.86
N LEU A 32 -0.56 -16.20 9.40
CA LEU A 32 -1.99 -16.45 9.28
C LEU A 32 -2.43 -16.48 7.82
N PHE A 33 -2.05 -15.47 7.03
CA PHE A 33 -2.38 -15.37 5.61
C PHE A 33 -1.82 -16.55 4.81
N ASN A 34 -0.57 -16.93 5.05
CA ASN A 34 0.06 -18.07 4.39
C ASN A 34 -0.64 -19.39 4.72
N ARG A 35 -1.04 -19.58 5.99
CA ARG A 35 -1.79 -20.77 6.45
C ARG A 35 -3.12 -20.91 5.72
N TYR A 36 -3.82 -19.80 5.50
CA TYR A 36 -5.12 -19.80 4.81
C TYR A 36 -5.00 -19.55 3.29
N LYS A 37 -3.77 -19.46 2.75
CA LYS A 37 -3.50 -19.20 1.32
C LYS A 37 -4.11 -17.88 0.83
N VAL A 38 -4.14 -16.89 1.69
CA VAL A 38 -4.64 -15.54 1.43
C VAL A 38 -3.45 -14.62 1.13
N LYS A 39 -3.66 -13.64 0.27
CA LYS A 39 -2.68 -12.59 -0.02
C LYS A 39 -3.09 -11.29 0.66
N GLY A 40 -2.10 -10.53 1.11
CA GLY A 40 -2.29 -9.19 1.66
C GLY A 40 -1.35 -8.18 1.02
N THR A 41 -1.70 -6.91 1.13
CA THR A 41 -0.87 -5.77 0.80
C THR A 41 -0.37 -5.14 2.10
N PHE A 42 0.94 -4.95 2.20
CA PHE A 42 1.59 -4.31 3.35
C PHE A 42 2.18 -2.97 2.90
N HIS A 43 1.61 -1.89 3.41
CA HIS A 43 2.06 -0.54 3.12
C HIS A 43 3.15 -0.15 4.13
N LEU A 44 4.36 -0.03 3.65
CA LEU A 44 5.54 0.12 4.48
C LEU A 44 6.10 1.54 4.40
N ASN A 45 6.74 2.01 5.49
CA ASN A 45 7.44 3.28 5.53
C ASN A 45 8.95 3.06 5.32
N ALA A 46 9.53 3.63 4.29
CA ALA A 46 10.92 3.43 3.94
C ALA A 46 11.90 3.78 5.07
N ALA A 47 11.58 4.78 5.91
CA ALA A 47 12.43 5.15 7.04
C ALA A 47 12.76 3.98 7.97
N ASN A 48 11.87 2.98 8.08
CA ASN A 48 12.08 1.79 8.89
C ASN A 48 13.18 0.84 8.35
N TYR A 49 13.65 1.09 7.12
CA TYR A 49 14.55 0.18 6.39
C TYR A 49 15.88 0.81 5.97
N LEU A 50 16.02 2.15 6.05
CA LEU A 50 17.19 2.89 5.55
C LEU A 50 18.52 2.50 6.24
N GLU A 51 18.47 2.20 7.54
CA GLU A 51 19.67 1.89 8.34
C GLU A 51 19.85 0.38 8.59
N LYS A 52 19.05 -0.47 7.94
CA LYS A 52 19.11 -1.91 8.13
C LYS A 52 20.27 -2.54 7.35
N THR A 53 20.87 -3.53 7.96
CA THR A 53 21.89 -4.38 7.33
C THR A 53 21.25 -5.25 6.24
N GLU A 54 22.06 -5.76 5.31
CA GLU A 54 21.57 -6.63 4.24
C GLU A 54 20.94 -7.93 4.78
N ASP A 55 21.43 -8.45 5.90
CA ASP A 55 20.83 -9.63 6.55
C ASP A 55 19.43 -9.33 7.09
N GLU A 56 19.22 -8.17 7.70
CA GLU A 56 17.92 -7.71 8.15
C GLU A 56 16.97 -7.48 6.97
N LEU A 57 17.43 -6.81 5.90
CA LEU A 57 16.63 -6.60 4.69
C LEU A 57 16.26 -7.93 4.04
N SER A 58 17.17 -8.90 4.02
CA SER A 58 16.90 -10.25 3.52
C SER A 58 15.85 -10.97 4.37
N ALA A 59 15.86 -10.80 5.69
CA ALA A 59 14.83 -11.36 6.57
C ALA A 59 13.45 -10.72 6.30
N ILE A 60 13.41 -9.40 6.04
CA ILE A 60 12.17 -8.67 5.71
C ILE A 60 11.62 -9.11 4.35
N ARG A 61 12.48 -9.28 3.34
CA ARG A 61 12.05 -9.84 2.04
C ARG A 61 11.41 -11.22 2.18
N ARG A 62 12.00 -12.08 3.01
CA ARG A 62 11.43 -13.42 3.29
C ARG A 62 10.11 -13.32 4.03
N LEU A 63 9.99 -12.38 4.99
CA LEU A 63 8.74 -12.16 5.72
C LEU A 63 7.58 -11.88 4.77
N TYR A 64 7.72 -10.90 3.88
CA TYR A 64 6.64 -10.50 2.97
C TYR A 64 6.59 -11.30 1.66
N ALA A 65 7.39 -12.36 1.52
CA ALA A 65 7.44 -13.14 0.28
C ALA A 65 6.05 -13.68 -0.12
N GLY A 66 5.63 -13.33 -1.34
CA GLY A 66 4.32 -13.71 -1.87
C GLY A 66 3.16 -12.82 -1.49
N HIS A 67 3.40 -11.74 -0.73
CA HIS A 67 2.48 -10.65 -0.47
C HIS A 67 2.91 -9.40 -1.26
N GLU A 68 2.02 -8.43 -1.38
CA GLU A 68 2.34 -7.15 -1.99
C GLU A 68 2.98 -6.22 -0.95
N ILE A 69 4.07 -5.53 -1.35
CA ILE A 69 4.62 -4.38 -0.64
C ILE A 69 4.17 -3.14 -1.39
N ALA A 70 3.65 -2.16 -0.66
CA ALA A 70 3.17 -0.88 -1.16
C ALA A 70 3.69 0.29 -0.31
N CYS A 71 3.57 1.50 -0.82
CA CYS A 71 4.05 2.73 -0.18
C CYS A 71 3.16 3.19 0.98
N HIS A 72 3.80 3.87 1.98
CA HIS A 72 3.10 4.60 3.04
C HIS A 72 3.83 5.89 3.44
N THR A 73 4.53 6.52 2.50
CA THR A 73 5.49 7.62 2.66
C THR A 73 6.73 7.22 3.47
N VAL A 74 7.83 7.95 3.27
CA VAL A 74 9.08 7.68 4.00
C VAL A 74 8.88 7.80 5.51
N HIS A 75 8.25 8.92 5.97
CA HIS A 75 8.16 9.28 7.39
C HIS A 75 6.73 9.30 7.95
N HIS A 76 5.78 8.63 7.31
CA HIS A 76 4.37 8.61 7.71
C HIS A 76 3.76 10.03 7.81
N GLY A 77 4.16 10.94 6.92
CA GLY A 77 3.71 12.32 6.96
C GLY A 77 2.43 12.58 6.16
N TRP A 78 1.66 13.58 6.57
CA TRP A 78 0.43 13.99 5.87
C TRP A 78 0.75 14.75 4.60
N LEU A 79 0.69 14.06 3.45
CA LEU A 79 1.07 14.60 2.15
C LEU A 79 0.34 15.89 1.78
N ASN A 80 -0.95 16.02 2.10
CA ASN A 80 -1.75 17.21 1.82
C ASN A 80 -1.36 18.45 2.65
N LYS A 81 -0.47 18.29 3.64
CA LYS A 81 0.09 19.39 4.44
C LYS A 81 1.53 19.73 4.08
N MET A 82 2.12 19.00 3.16
CA MET A 82 3.51 19.20 2.73
C MET A 82 3.62 20.12 1.53
N PRO A 83 4.70 20.90 1.43
CA PRO A 83 5.06 21.58 0.18
C PRO A 83 5.19 20.59 -0.97
N PRO A 84 4.86 20.97 -2.23
CA PRO A 84 4.86 20.05 -3.37
C PRO A 84 6.17 19.26 -3.55
N ALA A 85 7.32 19.91 -3.43
CA ALA A 85 8.62 19.25 -3.58
C ALA A 85 8.89 18.19 -2.48
N THR A 86 8.46 18.46 -1.23
CA THR A 86 8.57 17.51 -0.13
C THR A 86 7.62 16.32 -0.35
N ARG A 87 6.41 16.60 -0.81
CA ARG A 87 5.40 15.58 -1.14
C ARG A 87 5.93 14.60 -2.19
N VAL A 88 6.47 15.11 -3.30
CA VAL A 88 7.09 14.28 -4.35
C VAL A 88 8.22 13.43 -3.79
N ARG A 89 9.09 14.00 -2.97
CA ARG A 89 10.22 13.30 -2.37
C ARG A 89 9.75 12.18 -1.44
N GLU A 90 8.80 12.44 -0.54
CA GLU A 90 8.23 11.44 0.37
C GLU A 90 7.64 10.23 -0.37
N VAL A 91 7.06 10.44 -1.54
CA VAL A 91 6.49 9.34 -2.35
C VAL A 91 7.57 8.62 -3.14
N LEU A 92 8.45 9.34 -3.85
CA LEU A 92 9.47 8.73 -4.72
C LEU A 92 10.55 8.00 -3.94
N GLU A 93 11.06 8.58 -2.83
CA GLU A 93 12.08 7.92 -2.00
C GLU A 93 11.50 6.67 -1.34
N ASP A 94 10.26 6.73 -0.83
CA ASP A 94 9.56 5.57 -0.29
C ASP A 94 9.49 4.44 -1.32
N ARG A 95 8.97 4.76 -2.50
CA ARG A 95 8.85 3.83 -3.63
C ARG A 95 10.19 3.20 -4.00
N MET A 96 11.23 4.03 -4.19
CA MET A 96 12.56 3.54 -4.59
C MET A 96 13.17 2.59 -3.55
N VAL A 97 13.04 2.88 -2.27
CA VAL A 97 13.54 2.02 -1.19
C VAL A 97 12.76 0.71 -1.15
N LEU A 98 11.45 0.77 -1.27
CA LEU A 98 10.60 -0.42 -1.24
C LEU A 98 10.74 -1.28 -2.50
N GLU A 99 10.96 -0.70 -3.68
CA GLU A 99 11.31 -1.44 -4.90
C GLU A 99 12.66 -2.16 -4.77
N LYS A 100 13.65 -1.51 -4.17
CA LYS A 100 14.93 -2.17 -3.85
C LYS A 100 14.75 -3.29 -2.81
N LEU A 101 13.91 -3.08 -1.82
CA LEU A 101 13.58 -4.07 -0.81
C LEU A 101 12.85 -5.27 -1.40
N SER A 102 11.79 -5.06 -2.16
CA SER A 102 10.92 -6.13 -2.70
C SER A 102 11.49 -6.83 -3.95
N GLY A 103 12.32 -6.13 -4.72
CA GLY A 103 12.78 -6.56 -6.04
C GLY A 103 11.69 -6.49 -7.13
N THR A 104 10.57 -5.84 -6.86
CA THR A 104 9.44 -5.70 -7.77
C THR A 104 8.96 -4.25 -7.85
N PRO A 105 8.32 -3.81 -8.95
CA PRO A 105 7.71 -2.48 -9.01
C PRO A 105 6.69 -2.27 -7.89
N VAL A 106 6.77 -1.14 -7.22
CA VAL A 106 5.82 -0.72 -6.17
C VAL A 106 4.90 0.35 -6.76
N VAL A 107 3.63 0.02 -6.92
CA VAL A 107 2.65 0.86 -7.62
C VAL A 107 1.43 1.22 -6.75
N GLY A 108 1.34 0.64 -5.57
CA GLY A 108 0.29 0.90 -4.61
C GLY A 108 0.73 1.80 -3.47
N MET A 109 -0.23 2.47 -2.85
CA MET A 109 0.00 3.29 -1.66
C MET A 109 -1.20 3.27 -0.73
N SER A 110 -1.00 3.61 0.55
CA SER A 110 -2.05 4.07 1.46
C SER A 110 -1.68 5.44 2.03
N TYR A 111 -2.68 6.30 2.20
CA TYR A 111 -2.46 7.65 2.75
C TYR A 111 -2.24 7.58 4.26
N PRO A 112 -1.11 8.10 4.79
CA PRO A 112 -0.92 8.24 6.23
C PRO A 112 -2.10 8.97 6.88
N SER A 113 -2.72 8.32 7.89
CA SER A 113 -3.93 8.82 8.57
C SER A 113 -5.12 9.12 7.63
N GLY A 114 -5.11 8.63 6.41
CA GLY A 114 -6.12 8.91 5.39
C GLY A 114 -6.12 10.34 4.85
N ALA A 115 -5.05 11.11 5.10
CA ALA A 115 -4.97 12.55 4.74
C ALA A 115 -4.56 12.74 3.27
N TYR A 116 -5.49 13.16 2.42
CA TYR A 116 -5.27 13.41 0.99
C TYR A 116 -6.13 14.56 0.47
N ASP A 117 -5.83 15.01 -0.74
CA ASP A 117 -6.58 15.96 -1.55
C ASP A 117 -6.26 15.72 -3.04
N LYS A 118 -6.89 16.48 -3.94
CA LYS A 118 -6.68 16.35 -5.39
C LYS A 118 -5.24 16.67 -5.85
N GLU A 119 -4.55 17.56 -5.16
CA GLU A 119 -3.13 17.81 -5.45
C GLU A 119 -2.25 16.62 -5.06
N THR A 120 -2.58 15.95 -3.96
CA THR A 120 -1.90 14.74 -3.53
C THR A 120 -2.12 13.61 -4.52
N GLU A 121 -3.36 13.38 -4.97
CA GLU A 121 -3.66 12.38 -6.01
C GLU A 121 -2.88 12.65 -7.31
N ALA A 122 -2.84 13.90 -7.77
CA ALA A 122 -2.06 14.27 -8.95
C ALA A 122 -0.56 14.01 -8.76
N CYS A 123 -0.03 14.29 -7.56
CA CYS A 123 1.36 13.97 -7.21
C CYS A 123 1.61 12.46 -7.24
N LEU A 124 0.73 11.65 -6.67
CA LEU A 124 0.86 10.19 -6.69
C LEU A 124 0.87 9.64 -8.12
N ALA A 125 -0.06 10.09 -8.95
CA ALA A 125 -0.10 9.71 -10.37
C ALA A 125 1.20 10.07 -11.10
N ALA A 126 1.72 11.28 -10.88
CA ALA A 126 2.99 11.73 -11.46
C ALA A 126 4.20 10.91 -10.95
N CYS A 127 4.13 10.37 -9.72
CA CYS A 127 5.13 9.49 -9.14
C CYS A 127 4.94 8.01 -9.57
N GLY A 128 3.95 7.70 -10.42
CA GLY A 128 3.69 6.35 -10.93
C GLY A 128 2.96 5.42 -9.96
N ILE A 129 2.28 5.97 -8.96
CA ILE A 129 1.34 5.24 -8.12
C ILE A 129 0.03 5.09 -8.88
N VAL A 130 -0.53 3.90 -8.93
CA VAL A 130 -1.74 3.59 -9.71
C VAL A 130 -2.97 3.38 -8.84
N TYR A 131 -2.80 3.11 -7.55
CA TYR A 131 -3.90 3.11 -6.58
C TYR A 131 -3.44 3.60 -5.21
N SER A 132 -4.34 4.21 -4.46
CA SER A 132 -4.07 4.61 -3.08
C SER A 132 -5.29 4.43 -2.19
N ARG A 133 -5.09 3.76 -1.04
CA ARG A 133 -6.14 3.50 -0.06
C ARG A 133 -6.27 4.65 0.93
N THR A 134 -7.50 5.03 1.20
CA THR A 134 -7.89 5.99 2.23
C THR A 134 -8.31 5.28 3.53
N THR A 135 -8.83 6.03 4.49
CA THR A 135 -9.45 5.51 5.72
C THR A 135 -10.98 5.72 5.75
N ASN A 136 -11.54 6.30 4.68
CA ASN A 136 -12.99 6.48 4.58
C ASN A 136 -13.68 5.16 4.27
N ASN A 137 -14.87 4.94 4.82
CA ASN A 137 -15.65 3.75 4.51
C ASN A 137 -16.23 3.85 3.09
N GLY A 138 -15.94 2.88 2.21
CA GLY A 138 -16.31 2.89 0.78
C GLY A 138 -17.32 1.83 0.35
N GLY A 139 -17.76 0.96 1.25
CA GLY A 139 -18.69 -0.12 0.89
C GLY A 139 -18.07 -1.20 0.00
N PHE A 140 -18.87 -1.79 -0.90
CA PHE A 140 -18.53 -2.99 -1.68
C PHE A 140 -18.34 -2.72 -3.19
N SER A 141 -18.36 -1.46 -3.59
CA SER A 141 -18.23 -1.09 -5.00
C SER A 141 -16.77 -0.98 -5.41
N ILE A 142 -16.49 -1.25 -6.69
CA ILE A 142 -15.20 -0.89 -7.29
C ILE A 142 -15.12 0.64 -7.29
N PRO A 143 -13.99 1.23 -6.87
CA PRO A 143 -13.86 2.68 -6.84
C PRO A 143 -13.91 3.28 -8.25
N GLU A 144 -14.50 4.46 -8.40
CA GLU A 144 -14.42 5.26 -9.62
C GLU A 144 -13.02 5.89 -9.75
N ASP A 145 -12.40 6.24 -8.61
CA ASP A 145 -11.06 6.79 -8.51
C ASP A 145 -10.15 5.82 -7.72
N PHE A 146 -9.23 5.18 -8.42
CA PHE A 146 -8.28 4.25 -7.80
C PHE A 146 -7.25 4.95 -6.89
N LEU A 147 -7.04 6.27 -7.05
CA LEU A 147 -6.20 7.04 -6.15
C LEU A 147 -6.93 7.51 -4.87
N ALA A 148 -8.23 7.24 -4.78
CA ALA A 148 -9.05 7.47 -3.58
C ALA A 148 -9.85 6.23 -3.22
N TRP A 149 -9.21 5.07 -3.16
CA TRP A 149 -9.87 3.80 -2.84
C TRP A 149 -10.24 3.72 -1.36
N HIS A 150 -11.53 3.71 -1.09
CA HIS A 150 -12.05 3.59 0.27
C HIS A 150 -12.17 2.11 0.67
N PRO A 151 -11.66 1.70 1.84
CA PRO A 151 -11.82 0.34 2.34
C PRO A 151 -13.29 0.04 2.68
N THR A 152 -13.67 -1.23 2.60
CA THR A 152 -15.02 -1.67 2.95
C THR A 152 -15.24 -1.65 4.46
N ALA A 153 -14.25 -2.10 5.24
CA ALA A 153 -14.31 -2.21 6.69
C ALA A 153 -12.91 -2.16 7.30
N HIS A 154 -12.82 -1.75 8.55
CA HIS A 154 -11.62 -1.88 9.36
C HIS A 154 -11.69 -3.16 10.19
N HIS A 155 -10.54 -3.80 10.45
CA HIS A 155 -10.49 -5.10 11.16
C HIS A 155 -11.01 -5.07 12.61
N SER A 156 -11.23 -3.87 13.17
CA SER A 156 -11.81 -3.69 14.51
C SER A 156 -13.35 -3.54 14.51
N GLU A 157 -13.97 -3.54 13.34
CA GLU A 157 -15.43 -3.52 13.17
C GLU A 157 -15.94 -4.96 13.05
#